data_1628952de11e1af00e2135c3e1c49278
#
_entry.id   1628952de11e1af00e2135c3e1c49278
#
_cell.length_a   1.000
_cell.length_b   1.000
_cell.length_c   1.000
_cell.angle_alpha   90.00
_cell.angle_beta   90.00
_cell.angle_gamma   90.00
#
_symmetry.space_group_name_H-M   'P 1'
#
loop_
_entity.id
_entity.type
_entity.pdbx_description
1 polymer ?
#
loop_
_entity_poly.entity_id
_entity_poly.type
_entity_poly.pdbx_seq_one_letter_code
_entity_poly.pdbx_strand_id
1 'polypeptide(L)'
;MIASWKSPRRTRRDGWLRRTRIAVRSRGAWQPAWALACVLGAAAGSGRLTARAATATAAAPAAPDLNEAKANMLWNIAKFVEWPALPEDKTTPLVFTILGEDDLAANLAGLLSSRTVNGRPVFVRFARRPQDAKGSQILYLAASESGQISSVLAAVDTSAVLTVSDAPGFAAHGGMVGFATEGTRVRFEVNLNQAEKNGLKLSAKLLSLARLVSDTPGSP
;
A
#
# COMPACT_ATOMS: atom_id res chain seq x y z
N MET A 1 12.32 29.74 -55.45
CA MET A 1 10.93 29.23 -55.32
C MET A 1 10.62 29.11 -53.86
N ILE A 2 9.83 30.05 -53.34
CA ILE A 2 9.51 30.17 -51.92
C ILE A 2 8.12 29.54 -51.73
N ALA A 3 8.03 28.41 -51.05
CA ALA A 3 6.75 27.78 -50.72
C ALA A 3 6.27 28.26 -49.33
N SER A 4 5.23 29.07 -49.37
CA SER A 4 4.49 29.62 -48.26
C SER A 4 3.71 28.52 -47.51
N TRP A 5 4.02 28.29 -46.22
CA TRP A 5 3.22 27.44 -45.34
C TRP A 5 2.09 28.26 -44.72
N LYS A 6 0.86 27.99 -45.11
CA LYS A 6 -0.35 28.54 -44.48
C LYS A 6 -0.71 27.73 -43.22
N SER A 7 -0.75 28.41 -42.08
CA SER A 7 -1.34 27.93 -40.81
C SER A 7 -2.83 27.67 -40.97
N PRO A 8 -3.38 26.57 -40.41
CA PRO A 8 -4.82 26.44 -40.26
C PRO A 8 -5.29 27.09 -38.95
N ARG A 9 -6.39 27.79 -39.08
CA ARG A 9 -7.11 28.62 -38.11
C ARG A 9 -7.60 27.80 -36.92
N ARG A 10 -7.44 28.38 -35.72
CA ARG A 10 -8.14 28.00 -34.46
C ARG A 10 -9.65 28.00 -34.68
N THR A 11 -10.30 26.92 -34.47
CA THR A 11 -11.73 26.90 -34.16
C THR A 11 -11.91 26.80 -32.65
N ARG A 12 -12.36 27.89 -32.07
CA ARG A 12 -12.97 27.96 -30.75
C ARG A 12 -14.16 27.01 -30.72
N ARG A 13 -14.20 26.08 -29.77
CA ARG A 13 -15.43 25.49 -29.29
C ARG A 13 -15.47 25.68 -27.77
N ASP A 14 -16.15 26.75 -27.44
CA ASP A 14 -16.63 27.01 -26.08
C ASP A 14 -17.67 25.99 -25.70
N GLY A 15 -17.67 25.65 -24.42
CA GLY A 15 -18.82 25.02 -23.81
C GLY A 15 -18.57 23.63 -23.28
N TRP A 16 -18.38 23.57 -21.98
CA TRP A 16 -19.01 22.63 -21.05
C TRP A 16 -18.43 22.82 -19.63
N LEU A 17 -18.63 24.02 -19.08
CA LEU A 17 -18.58 24.22 -17.63
C LEU A 17 -19.97 23.90 -17.06
N ARG A 18 -20.26 22.67 -16.79
CA ARG A 18 -21.34 22.32 -15.86
C ARG A 18 -20.75 22.21 -14.45
N ARG A 19 -20.86 23.30 -13.73
CA ARG A 19 -20.69 23.34 -12.27
C ARG A 19 -21.83 22.54 -11.65
N THR A 20 -21.57 21.32 -11.22
CA THR A 20 -22.41 20.65 -10.23
C THR A 20 -22.06 21.23 -8.86
N ARG A 21 -22.86 22.17 -8.41
CA ARG A 21 -22.88 22.61 -7.00
C ARG A 21 -23.43 21.45 -6.17
N ILE A 22 -22.56 20.75 -5.46
CA ILE A 22 -23.00 19.87 -4.37
C ILE A 22 -23.34 20.76 -3.19
N ALA A 23 -24.65 20.88 -2.93
CA ALA A 23 -25.18 21.57 -1.77
C ALA A 23 -24.80 20.79 -0.52
N VAL A 24 -23.87 21.33 0.26
CA VAL A 24 -23.60 20.90 1.63
C VAL A 24 -24.80 21.36 2.48
N ARG A 25 -25.66 20.41 2.80
CA ARG A 25 -26.81 20.60 3.69
C ARG A 25 -26.32 20.48 5.11
N SER A 26 -26.05 21.62 5.75
CA SER A 26 -25.83 21.74 7.18
C SER A 26 -27.11 21.39 7.93
N ARG A 27 -27.16 20.27 8.59
CA ARG A 27 -28.13 19.95 9.63
C ARG A 27 -27.35 19.95 10.93
N GLY A 28 -27.52 20.89 11.78
CA GLY A 28 -28.62 21.06 12.67
C GLY A 28 -28.09 20.73 14.05
N ALA A 29 -27.81 21.80 14.85
CA ALA A 29 -27.40 21.71 16.24
C ALA A 29 -28.36 20.83 17.05
N TRP A 30 -27.83 19.80 17.68
CA TRP A 30 -28.53 19.10 18.75
C TRP A 30 -28.13 19.71 20.06
N GLN A 31 -29.04 20.51 20.64
CA GLN A 31 -28.99 20.90 22.05
C GLN A 31 -29.75 19.83 22.86
N PRO A 32 -29.17 19.25 23.90
CA PRO A 32 -29.95 18.49 24.86
C PRO A 32 -30.52 19.44 25.90
N ALA A 33 -31.83 19.68 25.86
CA ALA A 33 -32.56 20.31 26.93
C ALA A 33 -32.73 19.33 28.11
N TRP A 34 -32.04 19.59 29.19
CA TRP A 34 -32.26 18.92 30.47
C TRP A 34 -33.46 19.56 31.15
N ALA A 35 -34.60 18.90 31.05
CA ALA A 35 -35.75 19.25 31.86
C ALA A 35 -35.73 18.42 33.15
N LEU A 36 -35.48 19.13 34.24
CA LEU A 36 -35.74 18.69 35.62
C LEU A 36 -37.22 18.45 35.82
N ALA A 37 -37.61 17.24 36.17
CA ALA A 37 -38.91 16.97 36.78
C ALA A 37 -38.68 16.06 38.02
N CYS A 38 -38.66 16.69 39.17
CA CYS A 38 -38.84 16.01 40.45
C CYS A 38 -40.31 15.61 40.58
N VAL A 39 -40.60 14.33 40.72
CA VAL A 39 -41.87 13.86 41.30
C VAL A 39 -41.52 12.87 42.41
N LEU A 40 -41.78 13.32 43.64
CA LEU A 40 -41.84 12.47 44.82
C LEU A 40 -43.03 11.51 44.69
N GLY A 41 -42.76 10.23 44.71
CA GLY A 41 -43.77 9.17 44.82
C GLY A 41 -43.21 8.05 45.72
N ALA A 42 -43.52 8.10 47.00
CA ALA A 42 -43.23 7.00 47.91
C ALA A 42 -44.24 5.87 47.69
N ALA A 43 -43.76 4.71 47.21
CA ALA A 43 -44.51 3.46 47.29
C ALA A 43 -43.52 2.35 47.64
N ALA A 44 -43.70 1.79 48.85
CA ALA A 44 -42.99 0.61 49.31
C ALA A 44 -43.34 -0.59 48.47
N GLY A 45 -42.44 -1.06 47.66
CA GLY A 45 -42.51 -2.32 46.92
C GLY A 45 -41.20 -3.08 47.04
N SER A 46 -41.18 -4.14 47.83
CA SER A 46 -40.04 -5.04 48.00
C SER A 46 -39.77 -5.81 46.70
N GLY A 47 -39.22 -5.16 45.70
CA GLY A 47 -38.78 -5.76 44.47
C GLY A 47 -37.28 -6.09 44.62
N ARG A 48 -36.98 -7.40 44.58
CA ARG A 48 -35.61 -7.92 44.49
C ARG A 48 -35.00 -7.38 43.17
N LEU A 49 -34.12 -6.39 43.33
CA LEU A 49 -33.25 -5.94 42.26
C LEU A 49 -32.24 -7.07 41.96
N THR A 50 -32.56 -7.94 41.01
CA THR A 50 -31.55 -8.78 40.37
C THR A 50 -30.67 -7.87 39.55
N ALA A 51 -29.55 -7.48 40.15
CA ALA A 51 -28.48 -6.81 39.44
C ALA A 51 -27.95 -7.81 38.37
N ARG A 52 -28.46 -7.69 37.17
CA ARG A 52 -27.88 -8.38 36.01
C ARG A 52 -26.53 -7.71 35.77
N ALA A 53 -25.48 -8.34 36.34
CA ALA A 53 -24.12 -7.98 36.00
C ALA A 53 -23.96 -8.16 34.50
N ALA A 54 -23.93 -7.05 33.77
CA ALA A 54 -23.49 -7.02 32.40
C ALA A 54 -22.00 -7.39 32.44
N THR A 55 -21.70 -8.66 32.23
CA THR A 55 -20.35 -9.10 31.92
C THR A 55 -19.96 -8.41 30.62
N ALA A 56 -19.25 -7.29 30.74
CA ALA A 56 -18.52 -6.71 29.63
C ALA A 56 -17.48 -7.78 29.25
N THR A 57 -17.81 -8.57 28.23
CA THR A 57 -16.83 -9.45 27.58
C THR A 57 -15.77 -8.52 27.04
N ALA A 58 -14.65 -8.39 27.75
CA ALA A 58 -13.46 -7.74 27.24
C ALA A 58 -13.10 -8.48 25.95
N ALA A 59 -13.30 -7.83 24.82
CA ALA A 59 -12.86 -8.36 23.54
C ALA A 59 -11.37 -8.67 23.67
N ALA A 60 -11.00 -9.92 23.53
CA ALA A 60 -9.61 -10.33 23.46
C ALA A 60 -8.93 -9.45 22.36
N PRO A 61 -7.70 -8.97 22.58
CA PRO A 61 -7.00 -8.22 21.55
C PRO A 61 -6.99 -9.05 20.27
N ALA A 62 -7.51 -8.49 19.20
CA ALA A 62 -7.51 -9.15 17.90
C ALA A 62 -6.08 -9.54 17.56
N ALA A 63 -5.88 -10.77 17.08
CA ALA A 63 -4.58 -11.19 16.57
C ALA A 63 -4.08 -10.16 15.55
N PRO A 64 -2.78 -9.81 15.58
CA PRO A 64 -2.26 -8.82 14.64
C PRO A 64 -2.49 -9.29 13.20
N ASP A 65 -3.04 -8.42 12.38
CA ASP A 65 -3.20 -8.69 10.95
C ASP A 65 -1.81 -8.70 10.30
N LEU A 66 -1.34 -9.89 9.94
CA LEU A 66 -0.02 -10.08 9.35
C LEU A 66 0.08 -9.39 7.99
N ASN A 67 -1.02 -9.27 7.24
CA ASN A 67 -1.03 -8.60 5.95
C ASN A 67 -0.91 -7.08 6.13
N GLU A 68 -1.57 -6.52 7.13
CA GLU A 68 -1.38 -5.12 7.49
C GLU A 68 0.06 -4.85 7.96
N ALA A 69 0.62 -5.75 8.77
CA ALA A 69 2.02 -5.64 9.21
C ALA A 69 3.00 -5.69 8.04
N LYS A 70 2.82 -6.58 7.05
CA LYS A 70 3.62 -6.67 5.84
C LYS A 70 3.48 -5.40 4.98
N ALA A 71 2.25 -4.90 4.81
CA ALA A 71 1.99 -3.67 4.07
C ALA A 71 2.69 -2.45 4.69
N ASN A 72 2.61 -2.31 6.02
CA ASN A 72 3.34 -1.27 6.75
C ASN A 72 4.86 -1.45 6.64
N MET A 73 5.34 -2.68 6.67
CA MET A 73 6.76 -2.99 6.50
C MET A 73 7.26 -2.60 5.11
N LEU A 74 6.52 -2.93 4.05
CA LEU A 74 6.88 -2.54 2.68
C LEU A 74 6.92 -1.02 2.50
N TRP A 75 5.93 -0.29 3.05
CA TRP A 75 5.97 1.16 3.05
C TRP A 75 7.21 1.72 3.76
N ASN A 76 7.62 1.10 4.88
CA ASN A 76 8.85 1.50 5.57
C ASN A 76 10.11 1.14 4.77
N ILE A 77 10.17 -0.05 4.16
CA ILE A 77 11.28 -0.45 3.28
C ILE A 77 11.48 0.59 2.17
N ALA A 78 10.39 1.01 1.53
CA ALA A 78 10.44 2.01 0.46
C ALA A 78 11.13 3.33 0.86
N LYS A 79 11.12 3.71 2.12
CA LYS A 79 11.81 4.93 2.61
C LYS A 79 13.33 4.82 2.66
N PHE A 80 13.84 3.59 2.66
CA PHE A 80 15.26 3.28 2.78
C PHE A 80 15.88 2.78 1.47
N VAL A 81 15.15 2.90 0.37
CA VAL A 81 15.61 2.60 -0.98
C VAL A 81 15.84 3.89 -1.73
N GLU A 82 16.94 3.97 -2.46
CA GLU A 82 17.23 5.08 -3.38
C GLU A 82 17.05 4.60 -4.82
N TRP A 83 16.28 5.36 -5.58
CA TRP A 83 16.06 5.16 -7.01
C TRP A 83 16.81 6.22 -7.81
N PRO A 84 17.98 5.90 -8.39
CA PRO A 84 18.78 6.89 -9.12
C PRO A 84 18.06 7.50 -10.33
N ALA A 85 17.09 6.77 -10.88
CA ALA A 85 16.31 7.22 -12.02
C ALA A 85 15.17 8.22 -11.68
N LEU A 86 14.88 8.43 -10.38
CA LEU A 86 13.85 9.38 -9.98
C LEU A 86 14.44 10.79 -9.84
N PRO A 87 13.76 11.82 -10.39
CA PRO A 87 14.15 13.21 -10.18
C PRO A 87 14.17 13.59 -8.71
N GLU A 88 15.00 14.54 -8.32
CA GLU A 88 15.10 15.00 -6.91
C GLU A 88 13.90 15.85 -6.47
N ASP A 89 13.13 16.41 -7.40
CA ASP A 89 12.04 17.37 -7.17
C ASP A 89 10.89 16.88 -6.29
N LYS A 90 10.81 15.58 -6.00
CA LYS A 90 9.75 14.93 -5.21
C LYS A 90 8.31 15.14 -5.74
N THR A 91 8.11 15.78 -6.85
CA THR A 91 6.79 15.97 -7.46
C THR A 91 6.37 14.75 -8.26
N THR A 92 7.35 14.05 -8.85
CA THR A 92 7.14 12.79 -9.54
C THR A 92 6.71 11.70 -8.55
N PRO A 93 5.54 11.07 -8.73
CA PRO A 93 5.06 10.05 -7.81
C PRO A 93 5.94 8.80 -7.82
N LEU A 94 5.99 8.11 -6.69
CA LEU A 94 6.54 6.76 -6.59
C LEU A 94 5.46 5.76 -7.02
N VAL A 95 5.69 5.03 -8.10
CA VAL A 95 4.71 4.10 -8.65
C VAL A 95 4.89 2.72 -8.04
N PHE A 96 3.88 2.28 -7.30
CA PHE A 96 3.73 0.91 -6.83
C PHE A 96 2.84 0.15 -7.80
N THR A 97 3.37 -0.88 -8.42
CA THR A 97 2.57 -1.78 -9.25
C THR A 97 2.35 -3.09 -8.51
N ILE A 98 1.12 -3.54 -8.49
CA ILE A 98 0.69 -4.80 -7.89
C ILE A 98 0.33 -5.73 -9.04
N LEU A 99 0.99 -6.87 -9.13
CA LEU A 99 0.73 -7.93 -10.11
C LEU A 99 0.14 -9.15 -9.38
N GLY A 100 -1.03 -9.59 -9.83
CA GLY A 100 -1.80 -10.64 -9.19
C GLY A 100 -2.72 -10.12 -8.08
N GLU A 101 -3.37 -11.04 -7.39
CA GLU A 101 -4.39 -10.74 -6.37
C GLU A 101 -4.15 -11.59 -5.12
N ASP A 102 -4.13 -10.96 -3.97
CA ASP A 102 -4.15 -11.56 -2.65
C ASP A 102 -4.59 -10.52 -1.59
N ASP A 103 -4.77 -10.96 -0.35
CA ASP A 103 -5.18 -10.08 0.75
C ASP A 103 -4.12 -9.01 1.05
N LEU A 104 -2.84 -9.30 0.85
CA LEU A 104 -1.77 -8.32 1.04
C LEU A 104 -1.82 -7.25 -0.05
N ALA A 105 -2.15 -7.61 -1.30
CA ALA A 105 -2.33 -6.66 -2.40
C ALA A 105 -3.45 -5.65 -2.08
N ALA A 106 -4.57 -6.12 -1.54
CA ALA A 106 -5.68 -5.26 -1.13
C ALA A 106 -5.27 -4.31 0.02
N ASN A 107 -4.57 -4.81 1.03
CA ASN A 107 -4.06 -4.02 2.15
C ASN A 107 -3.03 -2.98 1.69
N LEU A 108 -2.13 -3.33 0.77
CA LEU A 108 -1.15 -2.41 0.18
C LEU A 108 -1.85 -1.26 -0.54
N ALA A 109 -2.82 -1.56 -1.39
CA ALA A 109 -3.55 -0.53 -2.12
C ALA A 109 -4.27 0.45 -1.17
N GLY A 110 -4.96 -0.07 -0.15
CA GLY A 110 -5.64 0.74 0.86
C GLY A 110 -4.68 1.62 1.65
N LEU A 111 -3.58 1.06 2.13
CA LEU A 111 -2.61 1.75 2.96
C LEU A 111 -1.81 2.81 2.18
N LEU A 112 -1.39 2.50 0.96
CA LEU A 112 -0.49 3.36 0.18
C LEU A 112 -1.23 4.53 -0.46
N SER A 113 -2.52 4.41 -0.75
CA SER A 113 -3.31 5.45 -1.42
C SER A 113 -3.33 6.81 -0.69
N SER A 114 -3.09 6.82 0.62
CA SER A 114 -3.09 8.02 1.47
C SER A 114 -1.72 8.41 2.01
N ARG A 115 -0.65 7.72 1.59
CA ARG A 115 0.69 7.90 2.16
C ARG A 115 1.69 8.50 1.17
N THR A 116 2.77 9.04 1.73
CA THR A 116 3.93 9.50 0.97
C THR A 116 5.17 8.70 1.37
N VAL A 117 6.14 8.62 0.47
CA VAL A 117 7.46 8.05 0.73
C VAL A 117 8.51 9.15 0.54
N ASN A 118 9.19 9.52 1.61
CA ASN A 118 10.19 10.60 1.62
C ASN A 118 9.68 11.93 1.03
N GLY A 119 8.38 12.23 1.26
CA GLY A 119 7.71 13.42 0.74
C GLY A 119 7.20 13.29 -0.69
N ARG A 120 7.40 12.14 -1.37
CA ARG A 120 6.82 11.84 -2.67
C ARG A 120 5.42 11.28 -2.53
N PRO A 121 4.47 11.69 -3.35
CA PRO A 121 3.19 11.01 -3.44
C PRO A 121 3.37 9.58 -3.96
N VAL A 122 2.53 8.68 -3.50
CA VAL A 122 2.50 7.28 -3.96
C VAL A 122 1.34 7.11 -4.93
N PHE A 123 1.61 6.46 -6.04
CA PHE A 123 0.60 6.05 -7.00
C PHE A 123 0.55 4.53 -7.06
N VAL A 124 -0.60 3.94 -6.73
CA VAL A 124 -0.80 2.50 -6.77
C VAL A 124 -1.49 2.11 -8.07
N ARG A 125 -0.95 1.10 -8.74
CA ARG A 125 -1.45 0.56 -10.01
C ARG A 125 -1.56 -0.95 -9.92
N PHE A 126 -2.65 -1.50 -10.45
CA PHE A 126 -2.80 -2.94 -10.63
C PHE A 126 -2.40 -3.33 -12.05
N ALA A 127 -1.57 -4.38 -12.15
CA ALA A 127 -1.15 -4.98 -13.42
C ALA A 127 -1.75 -6.37 -13.55
N ARG A 128 -2.08 -6.74 -14.77
CA ARG A 128 -2.55 -8.09 -15.12
C ARG A 128 -1.48 -8.91 -15.81
N ARG A 129 -0.47 -8.25 -16.34
CA ARG A 129 0.64 -8.87 -17.07
C ARG A 129 1.94 -8.24 -16.65
N PRO A 130 3.05 -8.99 -16.68
CA PRO A 130 4.37 -8.47 -16.31
C PRO A 130 4.76 -7.18 -17.05
N GLN A 131 4.42 -7.07 -18.32
CA GLN A 131 4.74 -5.91 -19.16
C GLN A 131 4.06 -4.62 -18.70
N ASP A 132 2.95 -4.74 -18.00
CA ASP A 132 2.20 -3.60 -17.45
C ASP A 132 2.93 -2.96 -16.24
N ALA A 133 3.99 -3.63 -15.73
CA ALA A 133 4.85 -3.11 -14.67
C ALA A 133 5.88 -2.07 -15.12
N LYS A 134 5.97 -1.79 -16.42
CA LYS A 134 6.92 -0.80 -16.94
C LYS A 134 6.71 0.58 -16.32
N GLY A 135 7.82 1.20 -15.90
CA GLY A 135 7.83 2.52 -15.25
C GLY A 135 7.43 2.51 -13.78
N SER A 136 7.37 1.32 -13.15
CA SER A 136 7.22 1.19 -11.70
C SER A 136 8.54 1.40 -10.99
N GLN A 137 8.49 1.88 -9.76
CA GLN A 137 9.64 1.86 -8.85
C GLN A 137 9.56 0.66 -7.90
N ILE A 138 8.34 0.21 -7.59
CA ILE A 138 8.14 -0.98 -6.78
C ILE A 138 7.14 -1.88 -7.49
N LEU A 139 7.49 -3.15 -7.63
CA LEU A 139 6.64 -4.20 -8.15
C LEU A 139 6.39 -5.24 -7.05
N TYR A 140 5.15 -5.30 -6.58
CA TYR A 140 4.69 -6.37 -5.69
C TYR A 140 4.09 -7.49 -6.53
N LEU A 141 4.61 -8.71 -6.36
CA LEU A 141 4.07 -9.94 -6.92
C LEU A 141 3.24 -10.65 -5.85
N ALA A 142 1.95 -10.76 -6.10
CA ALA A 142 1.04 -11.44 -5.20
C ALA A 142 1.33 -12.96 -5.13
N ALA A 143 0.90 -13.59 -4.05
CA ALA A 143 1.09 -15.04 -3.86
C ALA A 143 0.45 -15.90 -4.96
N SER A 144 -0.59 -15.38 -5.65
CA SER A 144 -1.17 -16.02 -6.84
C SER A 144 -0.16 -16.26 -7.97
N GLU A 145 0.89 -15.42 -8.04
CA GLU A 145 1.94 -15.49 -9.07
C GLU A 145 3.14 -16.37 -8.67
N SER A 146 3.08 -17.01 -7.50
CA SER A 146 4.22 -17.76 -6.92
C SER A 146 4.76 -18.87 -7.83
N GLY A 147 3.91 -19.52 -8.62
CA GLY A 147 4.32 -20.55 -9.59
C GLY A 147 5.04 -20.01 -10.82
N GLN A 148 5.09 -18.70 -11.02
CA GLN A 148 5.62 -18.06 -12.24
C GLN A 148 6.69 -16.99 -11.92
N ILE A 149 7.26 -16.99 -10.72
CA ILE A 149 8.19 -15.93 -10.27
C ILE A 149 9.31 -15.70 -11.28
N SER A 150 10.03 -16.75 -11.68
CA SER A 150 11.17 -16.63 -12.61
C SER A 150 10.75 -16.09 -13.96
N SER A 151 9.62 -16.55 -14.51
CA SER A 151 9.10 -16.07 -15.80
C SER A 151 8.61 -14.62 -15.72
N VAL A 152 7.99 -14.23 -14.61
CA VAL A 152 7.57 -12.84 -14.37
C VAL A 152 8.78 -11.92 -14.25
N LEU A 153 9.78 -12.29 -13.43
CA LEU A 153 11.01 -11.51 -13.28
C LEU A 153 11.78 -11.37 -14.59
N ALA A 154 11.82 -12.42 -15.41
CA ALA A 154 12.45 -12.38 -16.75
C ALA A 154 11.68 -11.50 -17.76
N ALA A 155 10.36 -11.40 -17.61
CA ALA A 155 9.51 -10.62 -18.51
C ALA A 155 9.41 -9.12 -18.12
N VAL A 156 9.78 -8.78 -16.90
CA VAL A 156 9.78 -7.40 -16.39
C VAL A 156 11.18 -6.82 -16.57
N ASP A 157 11.24 -5.59 -17.11
CA ASP A 157 12.46 -4.79 -16.98
C ASP A 157 12.59 -4.35 -15.52
N THR A 158 13.42 -5.08 -14.75
CA THR A 158 13.63 -4.84 -13.33
C THR A 158 14.66 -3.73 -13.06
N SER A 159 15.19 -3.06 -14.10
CA SER A 159 16.14 -1.96 -13.93
C SER A 159 15.54 -0.84 -13.09
N ALA A 160 16.15 -0.55 -11.96
CA ALA A 160 15.68 0.41 -10.96
C ALA A 160 14.26 0.12 -10.40
N VAL A 161 13.79 -1.12 -10.43
CA VAL A 161 12.52 -1.56 -9.86
C VAL A 161 12.76 -2.48 -8.67
N LEU A 162 12.27 -2.11 -7.49
CA LEU A 162 12.30 -2.98 -6.31
C LEU A 162 11.24 -4.05 -6.44
N THR A 163 11.64 -5.30 -6.60
CA THR A 163 10.71 -6.44 -6.65
C THR A 163 10.46 -6.99 -5.25
N VAL A 164 9.19 -7.22 -4.92
CA VAL A 164 8.75 -7.67 -3.60
C VAL A 164 7.70 -8.75 -3.75
N SER A 165 7.73 -9.77 -2.92
CA SER A 165 6.69 -10.80 -2.88
C SER A 165 6.54 -11.40 -1.48
N ASP A 166 5.38 -11.99 -1.26
CA ASP A 166 5.05 -12.82 -0.10
C ASP A 166 5.27 -14.34 -0.38
N ALA A 167 5.68 -14.67 -1.59
CA ALA A 167 5.97 -16.05 -1.95
C ALA A 167 7.21 -16.58 -1.21
N PRO A 168 7.16 -17.79 -0.63
CA PRO A 168 8.28 -18.36 0.10
C PRO A 168 9.55 -18.43 -0.74
N GLY A 169 10.66 -17.96 -0.18
CA GLY A 169 11.96 -18.00 -0.85
C GLY A 169 12.14 -17.03 -2.02
N PHE A 170 11.21 -16.09 -2.22
CA PHE A 170 11.23 -15.16 -3.35
C PHE A 170 12.59 -14.48 -3.54
N ALA A 171 13.20 -13.99 -2.47
CA ALA A 171 14.48 -13.31 -2.54
C ALA A 171 15.64 -14.25 -2.95
N ALA A 172 15.56 -15.55 -2.63
CA ALA A 172 16.53 -16.56 -3.04
C ALA A 172 16.33 -17.04 -4.49
N HIS A 173 15.16 -16.78 -5.09
CA HIS A 173 14.80 -17.16 -6.45
C HIS A 173 14.86 -15.98 -7.44
N GLY A 174 15.75 -15.03 -7.19
CA GLY A 174 16.00 -13.89 -8.10
C GLY A 174 15.17 -12.64 -7.80
N GLY A 175 14.30 -12.66 -6.79
CA GLY A 175 13.64 -11.46 -6.28
C GLY A 175 14.56 -10.63 -5.39
N MET A 176 14.13 -9.43 -5.01
CA MET A 176 14.96 -8.56 -4.16
C MET A 176 14.52 -8.57 -2.71
N VAL A 177 13.22 -8.52 -2.44
CA VAL A 177 12.66 -8.52 -1.08
C VAL A 177 11.57 -9.57 -0.96
N GLY A 178 11.75 -10.53 -0.05
CA GLY A 178 10.76 -11.54 0.29
C GLY A 178 10.22 -11.36 1.70
N PHE A 179 8.92 -11.51 1.92
CA PHE A 179 8.39 -11.61 3.27
C PHE A 179 8.44 -13.04 3.79
N ALA A 180 8.80 -13.18 5.05
CA ALA A 180 8.77 -14.43 5.76
C ALA A 180 7.95 -14.26 7.05
N THR A 181 7.11 -15.23 7.36
CA THR A 181 6.30 -15.22 8.58
C THR A 181 6.84 -16.28 9.55
N GLU A 182 7.25 -15.86 10.73
CA GLU A 182 7.73 -16.71 11.82
C GLU A 182 6.73 -16.63 12.99
N GLY A 183 5.79 -17.57 13.07
CA GLY A 183 4.69 -17.53 14.03
C GLY A 183 3.82 -16.28 13.82
N THR A 184 3.79 -15.37 14.79
CA THR A 184 3.05 -14.09 14.72
C THR A 184 3.92 -12.90 14.26
N ARG A 185 5.17 -13.15 13.87
CA ARG A 185 6.11 -12.09 13.50
C ARG A 185 6.37 -12.10 12.00
N VAL A 186 6.34 -10.92 11.40
CA VAL A 186 6.78 -10.71 10.03
C VAL A 186 8.27 -10.40 10.03
N ARG A 187 9.01 -11.10 9.18
CA ARG A 187 10.40 -10.85 8.83
C ARG A 187 10.47 -10.51 7.35
N PHE A 188 11.60 -9.99 6.91
CA PHE A 188 11.84 -9.82 5.49
C PHE A 188 13.27 -10.24 5.14
N GLU A 189 13.40 -10.83 3.98
CA GLU A 189 14.64 -11.24 3.37
C GLU A 189 15.02 -10.26 2.28
N VAL A 190 16.31 -10.00 2.12
CA VAL A 190 16.82 -9.10 1.09
C VAL A 190 17.95 -9.78 0.33
N ASN A 191 17.81 -9.82 -0.98
CA ASN A 191 18.89 -10.17 -1.90
C ASN A 191 19.57 -8.89 -2.36
N LEU A 192 20.66 -8.54 -1.66
CA LEU A 192 21.41 -7.32 -1.94
C LEU A 192 22.04 -7.36 -3.33
N ASN A 193 22.56 -8.53 -3.74
CA ASN A 193 23.18 -8.69 -5.04
C ASN A 193 22.20 -8.37 -6.19
N GLN A 194 20.93 -8.81 -6.07
CA GLN A 194 19.92 -8.50 -7.06
C GLN A 194 19.53 -7.02 -7.05
N ALA A 195 19.45 -6.39 -5.89
CA ALA A 195 19.18 -4.96 -5.79
C ALA A 195 20.28 -4.12 -6.45
N GLU A 196 21.54 -4.42 -6.17
CA GLU A 196 22.71 -3.72 -6.74
C GLU A 196 22.83 -3.95 -8.25
N LYS A 197 22.64 -5.17 -8.74
CA LYS A 197 22.62 -5.49 -10.18
C LYS A 197 21.58 -4.68 -10.94
N ASN A 198 20.47 -4.36 -10.30
CA ASN A 198 19.38 -3.58 -10.87
C ASN A 198 19.50 -2.06 -10.55
N GLY A 199 20.64 -1.61 -10.06
CA GLY A 199 20.94 -0.20 -9.85
C GLY A 199 20.27 0.44 -8.64
N LEU A 200 19.71 -0.36 -7.72
CA LEU A 200 19.11 0.16 -6.48
C LEU A 200 20.16 0.23 -5.36
N LYS A 201 20.05 1.27 -4.54
CA LYS A 201 20.84 1.40 -3.33
C LYS A 201 19.95 1.24 -2.10
N LEU A 202 20.31 0.29 -1.25
CA LEU A 202 19.61 0.00 0.00
C LEU A 202 20.42 0.58 1.15
N SER A 203 19.76 1.28 2.08
CA SER A 203 20.46 1.86 3.22
C SER A 203 20.98 0.79 4.18
N ALA A 204 22.14 1.04 4.81
CA ALA A 204 22.70 0.14 5.82
C ALA A 204 21.72 -0.13 6.97
N LYS A 205 20.87 0.85 7.31
CA LYS A 205 19.84 0.69 8.34
C LYS A 205 18.79 -0.34 7.94
N LEU A 206 18.39 -0.39 6.66
CA LEU A 206 17.47 -1.41 6.16
C LEU A 206 18.12 -2.79 6.24
N LEU A 207 19.37 -2.89 5.77
CA LEU A 207 20.11 -4.15 5.73
C LEU A 207 20.37 -4.73 7.12
N SER A 208 20.56 -3.90 8.14
CA SER A 208 20.73 -4.37 9.53
C SER A 208 19.48 -5.01 10.14
N LEU A 209 18.29 -4.76 9.56
CA LEU A 209 17.02 -5.33 9.99
C LEU A 209 16.58 -6.52 9.14
N ALA A 210 17.20 -6.71 7.99
CA ALA A 210 16.89 -7.74 7.02
C ALA A 210 17.65 -9.05 7.29
N ARG A 211 17.07 -10.16 6.89
CA ARG A 211 17.83 -11.38 6.65
C ARG A 211 18.42 -11.31 5.25
N LEU A 212 19.75 -11.23 5.15
CA LEU A 212 20.41 -11.23 3.85
C LEU A 212 20.40 -12.65 3.28
N VAL A 213 20.02 -12.76 2.01
CA VAL A 213 20.04 -14.00 1.24
C VAL A 213 20.76 -13.76 -0.08
N SER A 214 21.29 -14.83 -0.64
CA SER A 214 21.89 -14.84 -1.99
C SER A 214 21.08 -15.74 -2.89
N ASP A 215 21.24 -15.57 -4.19
CA ASP A 215 20.63 -16.47 -5.17
C ASP A 215 21.02 -17.92 -4.85
N THR A 216 20.05 -18.82 -4.87
CA THR A 216 20.31 -20.25 -4.74
C THR A 216 20.91 -20.72 -6.06
N PRO A 217 22.15 -21.23 -6.08
CA PRO A 217 22.73 -21.76 -7.31
C PRO A 217 21.92 -22.96 -7.78
N GLY A 218 21.26 -22.86 -8.92
CA GLY A 218 20.66 -24.04 -9.56
C GLY A 218 19.14 -24.11 -9.67
N SER A 219 18.41 -22.98 -9.58
CA SER A 219 17.06 -22.94 -10.15
C SER A 219 17.15 -22.57 -11.61
N PRO A 220 16.75 -23.51 -12.52
CA PRO A 220 16.74 -23.24 -13.96
C PRO A 220 15.73 -22.18 -14.33
#